data_fff85471a3b3c8bdc892ae988de0815b
#
_entry.id   fff85471a3b3c8bdc892ae988de0815b
#
_cell.length_a   1.000
_cell.length_b   1.000
_cell.length_c   1.000
_cell.angle_alpha   90.00
_cell.angle_beta   90.00
_cell.angle_gamma   90.00
#
_symmetry.space_group_name_H-M   'P 1'
#
loop_
_entity.id
_entity.type
_entity.pdbx_description
1 polymer ?
#
loop_
_entity_poly.entity_id
_entity_poly.type
_entity_poly.pdbx_seq_one_letter_code
_entity_poly.pdbx_strand_id
1 'polypeptide(L)'
;SRIAYDDRIFEVLQYLDDNHTVELGDIEQLQGLHGYKVIERLPVVLIENAELLQPNYTEGEVAQTVVQSVEDGDFSEAAKKRIENMSRIGQANEKYAMDVAKEMEQRFRDGTLNYHYQPEHRLYEGGPKAKFRNNVEAIRLLKQLQQENRIATTEEQIVLARFVGWGGLANALTPGKEGWEKEYDEISELLTEEEMQLASASTLTSYYTDQKVIEFIYQALYQFGFRSGNILDPALGTGNFFSALPESMSQSRLYGVELEPIAGGIARKLYPQADILIKGYED
;
A
#
# COMPACT_ATOMS: atom_id res chain seq x y z
N SER A 1 22.92 4.49 15.75
CA SER A 1 23.35 3.29 15.00
C SER A 1 24.41 3.67 13.99
N ARG A 2 25.31 2.76 13.68
CA ARG A 2 26.34 2.94 12.64
C ARG A 2 26.05 2.01 11.48
N ILE A 3 26.21 2.54 10.26
CA ILE A 3 25.99 1.81 9.02
C ILE A 3 27.19 2.00 8.10
N ALA A 4 27.53 0.98 7.29
CA ALA A 4 28.43 1.11 6.16
C ALA A 4 27.59 1.29 4.89
N TYR A 5 27.85 2.39 4.17
CA TYR A 5 27.17 2.72 2.92
C TYR A 5 28.15 3.44 1.99
N ASP A 6 28.22 3.02 0.73
CA ASP A 6 29.09 3.60 -0.31
C ASP A 6 30.56 3.72 0.14
N ASP A 7 31.13 2.61 0.67
CA ASP A 7 32.49 2.48 1.21
C ASP A 7 32.84 3.45 2.36
N ARG A 8 31.85 4.06 3.00
CA ARG A 8 32.00 4.98 4.13
C ARG A 8 31.20 4.51 5.34
N ILE A 9 31.63 4.90 6.52
CA ILE A 9 30.92 4.61 7.78
C ILE A 9 30.21 5.85 8.26
N PHE A 10 28.90 5.75 8.45
CA PHE A 10 28.05 6.81 8.94
C PHE A 10 27.44 6.49 10.31
N GLU A 11 27.19 7.51 11.08
CA GLU A 11 26.33 7.45 12.24
C GLU A 11 24.92 7.96 11.88
N VAL A 12 23.89 7.14 12.16
CA VAL A 12 22.49 7.56 12.00
C VAL A 12 22.18 8.57 13.11
N LEU A 13 22.00 9.83 12.75
CA LEU A 13 21.73 10.91 13.67
C LEU A 13 20.27 10.96 14.06
N GLN A 14 19.36 10.97 13.09
CA GLN A 14 17.92 10.93 13.32
C GLN A 14 17.17 10.46 12.09
N TYR A 15 15.94 10.04 12.30
CA TYR A 15 14.95 9.77 11.25
C TYR A 15 14.03 10.98 11.15
N LEU A 16 13.70 11.36 9.93
CA LEU A 16 12.79 12.46 9.58
C LEU A 16 11.57 11.90 8.86
N ASP A 17 10.51 12.71 8.75
CA ASP A 17 9.33 12.39 7.94
C ASP A 17 8.78 10.98 8.21
N ASP A 18 8.43 10.70 9.47
CA ASP A 18 7.91 9.40 9.90
C ASP A 18 8.77 8.19 9.47
N ASN A 19 10.10 8.36 9.55
CA ASN A 19 11.11 7.36 9.19
C ASN A 19 11.32 7.12 7.68
N HIS A 20 10.86 8.03 6.81
CA HIS A 20 11.13 7.93 5.37
C HIS A 20 12.48 8.51 4.96
N THR A 21 13.01 9.43 5.74
CA THR A 21 14.33 10.07 5.51
C THR A 21 15.22 9.91 6.73
N VAL A 22 16.49 9.65 6.52
CA VAL A 22 17.49 9.55 7.58
C VAL A 22 18.56 10.63 7.43
N GLU A 23 18.95 11.25 8.53
CA GLU A 23 20.12 12.11 8.59
C GLU A 23 21.33 11.30 9.04
N LEU A 24 22.40 11.37 8.25
CA LEU A 24 23.63 10.64 8.45
C LEU A 24 24.80 11.62 8.74
N GLY A 25 25.63 11.24 9.71
CA GLY A 25 26.90 11.92 9.98
C GLY A 25 28.08 11.02 9.63
N ASP A 26 28.98 11.50 8.80
CA ASP A 26 30.20 10.78 8.46
C ASP A 26 31.13 10.70 9.68
N ILE A 27 31.47 9.47 10.10
CA ILE A 27 32.25 9.23 11.32
C ILE A 27 33.67 9.81 11.22
N GLU A 28 34.30 9.78 10.06
CA GLU A 28 35.64 10.34 9.88
C GLU A 28 35.65 11.86 10.01
N GLN A 29 34.57 12.52 9.61
CA GLN A 29 34.44 13.97 9.73
C GLN A 29 33.88 14.42 11.09
N LEU A 30 33.19 13.54 11.83
CA LEU A 30 32.67 13.83 13.17
C LEU A 30 33.75 13.78 14.26
N GLN A 31 34.91 13.17 14.02
CA GLN A 31 36.01 13.10 14.96
C GLN A 31 36.65 14.48 15.15
N GLY A 32 36.21 15.21 16.16
CA GLY A 32 36.75 16.50 16.55
C GLY A 32 35.78 17.69 16.52
N LEU A 33 34.51 17.47 16.22
CA LEU A 33 33.47 18.50 16.27
C LEU A 33 32.60 18.37 17.54
N HIS A 34 32.48 19.45 18.29
CA HIS A 34 31.46 19.57 19.32
C HIS A 34 30.10 19.88 18.65
N GLY A 35 29.38 18.83 18.31
CA GLY A 35 28.03 18.89 17.73
C GLY A 35 27.92 18.04 16.47
N TYR A 36 26.75 17.43 16.27
CA TYR A 36 26.46 16.63 15.09
C TYR A 36 26.28 17.54 13.88
N LYS A 37 27.14 17.38 12.89
CA LYS A 37 26.95 18.00 11.59
C LYS A 37 26.28 16.98 10.69
N VAL A 38 25.06 17.29 10.24
CA VAL A 38 24.39 16.51 9.18
C VAL A 38 25.18 16.67 7.91
N ILE A 39 25.66 15.55 7.36
CA ILE A 39 26.47 15.53 6.15
C ILE A 39 25.63 15.10 4.96
N GLU A 40 24.72 14.13 5.17
CA GLU A 40 23.82 13.63 4.14
C GLU A 40 22.42 13.40 4.69
N ARG A 41 21.41 13.63 3.84
CA ARG A 41 20.03 13.24 4.05
C ARG A 41 19.64 12.27 2.94
N LEU A 42 19.33 11.05 3.32
CA LEU A 42 18.98 10.00 2.36
C LEU A 42 17.62 9.40 2.69
N PRO A 43 16.82 9.03 1.68
CA PRO A 43 15.68 8.16 1.89
C PRO A 43 16.11 6.85 2.54
N VAL A 44 15.37 6.39 3.55
CA VAL A 44 15.67 5.15 4.29
C VAL A 44 15.82 3.95 3.36
N VAL A 45 15.02 3.89 2.30
CA VAL A 45 15.08 2.84 1.28
C VAL A 45 16.47 2.68 0.63
N LEU A 46 17.27 3.75 0.56
CA LEU A 46 18.62 3.68 -0.02
C LEU A 46 19.63 3.04 0.93
N ILE A 47 19.35 3.01 2.24
CA ILE A 47 20.22 2.41 3.24
C ILE A 47 19.72 1.06 3.76
N GLU A 48 18.59 0.54 3.25
CA GLU A 48 18.05 -0.76 3.65
C GLU A 48 19.03 -1.92 3.40
N ASN A 49 19.91 -1.78 2.43
CA ASN A 49 20.97 -2.75 2.13
C ASN A 49 22.33 -2.36 2.73
N ALA A 50 22.40 -1.29 3.54
CA ALA A 50 23.61 -0.91 4.21
C ALA A 50 23.95 -1.92 5.31
N GLU A 51 25.22 -2.31 5.40
CA GLU A 51 25.69 -3.20 6.46
C GLU A 51 25.61 -2.50 7.81
N LEU A 52 24.75 -3.01 8.70
CA LEU A 52 24.68 -2.56 10.09
C LEU A 52 25.98 -2.96 10.80
N LEU A 53 26.84 -2.00 11.03
CA LEU A 53 28.03 -2.17 11.86
C LEU A 53 27.57 -2.19 13.32
N GLN A 54 27.47 -3.37 13.89
CA GLN A 54 27.02 -3.57 15.27
C GLN A 54 27.90 -2.79 16.28
N PRO A 55 27.28 -1.99 17.13
CA PRO A 55 27.76 -1.90 18.50
C PRO A 55 27.43 -3.24 19.16
N ASN A 56 28.27 -3.69 20.09
CA ASN A 56 28.23 -5.01 20.76
C ASN A 56 26.94 -5.27 21.62
N TYR A 57 25.78 -4.79 21.22
CA TYR A 57 24.52 -4.98 21.93
C TYR A 57 23.43 -5.41 20.94
N THR A 58 22.79 -6.53 21.23
CA THR A 58 21.56 -6.94 20.54
C THR A 58 20.39 -6.07 21.00
N GLU A 59 19.38 -5.83 20.13
CA GLU A 59 18.15 -5.12 20.52
C GLU A 59 17.50 -5.71 21.79
N GLY A 60 17.61 -7.02 22.00
CA GLY A 60 17.14 -7.69 23.20
C GLY A 60 17.90 -7.28 24.47
N GLU A 61 19.21 -7.05 24.38
CA GLU A 61 20.02 -6.62 25.55
C GLU A 61 19.75 -5.15 25.90
N VAL A 62 19.55 -4.28 24.89
CA VAL A 62 19.15 -2.89 25.11
C VAL A 62 17.74 -2.82 25.71
N ALA A 63 16.80 -3.61 25.20
CA ALA A 63 15.45 -3.68 25.73
C ALA A 63 15.43 -4.21 27.17
N GLN A 64 16.21 -5.26 27.49
CA GLN A 64 16.32 -5.78 28.85
C GLN A 64 16.98 -4.77 29.81
N THR A 65 18.02 -4.08 29.37
CA THR A 65 18.68 -3.03 30.20
C THR A 65 17.73 -1.87 30.48
N VAL A 66 16.95 -1.45 29.48
CA VAL A 66 15.95 -0.37 29.64
C VAL A 66 14.82 -0.83 30.57
N VAL A 67 14.31 -2.07 30.43
CA VAL A 67 13.27 -2.62 31.32
C VAL A 67 13.80 -2.71 32.76
N GLN A 68 15.02 -3.19 32.98
CA GLN A 68 15.63 -3.28 34.29
C GLN A 68 15.79 -1.90 34.95
N SER A 69 16.24 -0.88 34.17
CA SER A 69 16.35 0.51 34.67
C SER A 69 14.99 1.13 35.02
N VAL A 70 13.92 0.72 34.33
CA VAL A 70 12.53 1.14 34.64
C VAL A 70 12.04 0.50 35.95
N GLU A 71 12.36 -0.78 36.17
CA GLU A 71 12.01 -1.52 37.41
C GLU A 71 12.77 -0.94 38.62
N ASP A 72 14.00 -0.49 38.44
CA ASP A 72 14.84 0.13 39.48
C ASP A 72 14.42 1.58 39.83
N GLY A 73 13.41 2.13 39.17
CA GLY A 73 12.81 3.42 39.56
C GLY A 73 13.52 4.68 39.06
N ASP A 74 14.52 4.54 38.20
CA ASP A 74 15.34 5.64 37.67
C ASP A 74 14.65 6.54 36.64
N PHE A 75 13.43 6.20 36.21
CA PHE A 75 12.69 6.94 35.19
C PHE A 75 11.44 7.65 35.75
N SER A 76 11.17 8.85 35.26
CA SER A 76 9.92 9.54 35.55
C SER A 76 8.71 8.76 35.00
N GLU A 77 7.53 8.94 35.59
CA GLU A 77 6.27 8.32 35.14
C GLU A 77 5.97 8.60 33.65
N ALA A 78 6.37 9.77 33.14
CA ALA A 78 6.25 10.13 31.72
C ALA A 78 7.16 9.29 30.83
N ALA A 79 8.38 8.98 31.29
CA ALA A 79 9.32 8.14 30.57
C ALA A 79 8.84 6.67 30.55
N LYS A 80 8.34 6.14 31.69
CA LYS A 80 7.76 4.79 31.78
C LYS A 80 6.61 4.62 30.78
N LYS A 81 5.67 5.56 30.73
CA LYS A 81 4.53 5.55 29.79
C LYS A 81 4.97 5.61 28.34
N ARG A 82 6.05 6.32 28.04
CA ARG A 82 6.62 6.42 26.68
C ARG A 82 7.24 5.10 26.24
N ILE A 83 7.99 4.44 27.13
CA ILE A 83 8.60 3.12 26.91
C ILE A 83 7.50 2.06 26.70
N GLU A 84 6.46 2.07 27.53
CA GLU A 84 5.32 1.17 27.39
C GLU A 84 4.58 1.35 26.05
N ASN A 85 4.36 2.58 25.61
CA ASN A 85 3.76 2.86 24.30
C ASN A 85 4.67 2.42 23.15
N MET A 86 5.97 2.61 23.22
CA MET A 86 6.93 2.13 22.22
C MET A 86 6.94 0.61 22.13
N SER A 87 6.89 -0.09 23.26
CA SER A 87 6.78 -1.56 23.30
C SER A 87 5.49 -2.07 22.67
N ARG A 88 4.36 -1.41 22.92
CA ARG A 88 3.07 -1.76 22.28
C ARG A 88 3.07 -1.55 20.77
N ILE A 89 3.69 -0.45 20.30
CA ILE A 89 3.86 -0.17 18.86
C ILE A 89 4.76 -1.23 18.22
N GLY A 90 5.88 -1.58 18.86
CA GLY A 90 6.78 -2.63 18.39
C GLY A 90 6.06 -3.98 18.25
N GLN A 91 5.31 -4.41 19.27
CA GLN A 91 4.55 -5.67 19.23
C GLN A 91 3.43 -5.64 18.16
N ALA A 92 2.78 -4.49 17.96
CA ALA A 92 1.76 -4.35 16.93
C ALA A 92 2.37 -4.44 15.53
N ASN A 93 3.53 -3.83 15.32
CA ASN A 93 4.26 -3.89 14.04
C ASN A 93 4.79 -5.30 13.77
N GLU A 94 5.30 -6.00 14.79
CA GLU A 94 5.78 -7.37 14.67
C GLU A 94 4.65 -8.34 14.34
N LYS A 95 3.49 -8.18 14.99
CA LYS A 95 2.30 -8.96 14.67
C LYS A 95 1.82 -8.68 13.25
N TYR A 96 1.77 -7.42 12.84
CA TYR A 96 1.41 -7.03 11.48
C TYR A 96 2.36 -7.64 10.45
N ALA A 97 3.68 -7.55 10.67
CA ALA A 97 4.68 -8.16 9.79
C ALA A 97 4.54 -9.69 9.71
N MET A 98 4.25 -10.36 10.82
CA MET A 98 4.00 -11.81 10.83
C MET A 98 2.71 -12.19 10.10
N ASP A 99 1.64 -11.41 10.25
CA ASP A 99 0.37 -11.66 9.56
C ASP A 99 0.53 -11.43 8.05
N VAL A 100 1.26 -10.38 7.64
CA VAL A 100 1.62 -10.13 6.23
C VAL A 100 2.50 -11.25 5.66
N ALA A 101 3.52 -11.70 6.42
CA ALA A 101 4.38 -12.79 5.97
C ALA A 101 3.62 -14.11 5.78
N LYS A 102 2.69 -14.45 6.70
CA LYS A 102 1.81 -15.62 6.56
C LYS A 102 0.89 -15.51 5.37
N GLU A 103 0.30 -14.35 5.17
CA GLU A 103 -0.57 -14.09 4.02
C GLU A 103 0.20 -14.21 2.71
N MET A 104 1.42 -13.66 2.64
CA MET A 104 2.30 -13.81 1.47
C MET A 104 2.71 -15.27 1.23
N GLU A 105 3.08 -16.01 2.28
CA GLU A 105 3.42 -17.43 2.16
C GLU A 105 2.23 -18.25 1.64
N GLN A 106 1.02 -17.95 2.07
CA GLN A 106 -0.20 -18.60 1.59
C GLN A 106 -0.48 -18.26 0.13
N ARG A 107 -0.29 -17.00 -0.27
CA ARG A 107 -0.40 -16.52 -1.66
C ARG A 107 0.56 -17.27 -2.60
N PHE A 108 1.80 -17.49 -2.17
CA PHE A 108 2.78 -18.26 -2.94
C PHE A 108 2.42 -19.74 -3.05
N ARG A 109 1.86 -20.34 -1.99
CA ARG A 109 1.43 -21.76 -2.00
C ARG A 109 0.23 -21.99 -2.90
N ASP A 110 -0.71 -21.07 -2.92
CA ASP A 110 -1.97 -21.20 -3.66
C ASP A 110 -1.82 -20.80 -5.14
N GLY A 111 -0.61 -20.36 -5.57
CA GLY A 111 -0.31 -20.01 -6.96
C GLY A 111 -1.11 -18.81 -7.47
N THR A 112 -1.67 -18.01 -6.58
CA THR A 112 -2.48 -16.84 -6.97
C THR A 112 -1.57 -15.73 -7.47
N LEU A 113 -1.66 -15.49 -8.77
CA LEU A 113 -0.91 -14.46 -9.46
C LEU A 113 -1.68 -13.13 -9.44
N ASN A 114 -0.95 -12.04 -9.65
CA ASN A 114 -1.58 -10.76 -9.97
C ASN A 114 -2.46 -10.90 -11.21
N TYR A 115 -3.58 -10.20 -11.17
CA TYR A 115 -4.48 -10.13 -12.31
C TYR A 115 -3.80 -9.41 -13.50
N HIS A 116 -3.94 -10.00 -14.70
CA HIS A 116 -3.53 -9.38 -15.95
C HIS A 116 -4.74 -9.17 -16.86
N TYR A 117 -4.85 -7.96 -17.39
CA TYR A 117 -5.90 -7.62 -18.33
C TYR A 117 -5.81 -8.46 -19.59
N GLN A 118 -6.99 -8.98 -20.02
CA GLN A 118 -7.18 -9.62 -21.32
C GLN A 118 -8.41 -9.00 -21.99
N PRO A 119 -8.37 -8.71 -23.31
CA PRO A 119 -9.52 -8.13 -24.04
C PRO A 119 -10.80 -8.93 -23.87
N GLU A 120 -10.70 -10.26 -23.74
CA GLU A 120 -11.81 -11.19 -23.56
C GLU A 120 -12.57 -11.00 -22.24
N HIS A 121 -11.96 -10.33 -21.23
CA HIS A 121 -12.61 -10.04 -19.95
C HIS A 121 -13.70 -8.97 -20.06
N ARG A 122 -13.72 -8.16 -21.13
CA ARG A 122 -14.77 -7.18 -21.49
C ARG A 122 -15.11 -6.21 -20.37
N LEU A 123 -14.08 -5.68 -19.69
CA LEU A 123 -14.22 -4.90 -18.45
C LEU A 123 -15.11 -3.68 -18.58
N TYR A 124 -15.08 -3.01 -19.73
CA TYR A 124 -15.71 -1.70 -19.94
C TYR A 124 -16.95 -1.74 -20.81
N GLU A 125 -17.42 -2.94 -21.19
CA GLU A 125 -18.56 -3.09 -22.08
C GLU A 125 -19.90 -2.75 -21.41
N GLY A 126 -20.82 -2.24 -22.22
CA GLY A 126 -22.19 -1.97 -21.81
C GLY A 126 -22.46 -0.52 -21.38
N GLY A 127 -23.75 -0.21 -21.30
CA GLY A 127 -24.24 1.10 -20.84
C GLY A 127 -24.20 1.23 -19.32
N PRO A 128 -24.59 2.42 -18.78
CA PRO A 128 -24.48 2.71 -17.35
C PRO A 128 -25.13 1.68 -16.43
N LYS A 129 -26.31 1.15 -16.79
CA LYS A 129 -26.99 0.11 -15.98
C LYS A 129 -26.22 -1.24 -15.96
N ALA A 130 -25.54 -1.59 -17.05
CA ALA A 130 -24.69 -2.79 -17.08
C ALA A 130 -23.45 -2.60 -16.21
N LYS A 131 -22.80 -1.44 -16.31
CA LYS A 131 -21.66 -1.07 -15.47
C LYS A 131 -22.02 -1.03 -13.99
N PHE A 132 -23.19 -0.50 -13.64
CA PHE A 132 -23.69 -0.55 -12.27
C PHE A 132 -23.83 -1.99 -11.76
N ARG A 133 -24.44 -2.89 -12.54
CA ARG A 133 -24.56 -4.31 -12.15
C ARG A 133 -23.19 -4.97 -11.95
N ASN A 134 -22.23 -4.69 -12.80
CA ASN A 134 -20.86 -5.19 -12.64
C ASN A 134 -20.22 -4.67 -11.33
N ASN A 135 -20.43 -3.39 -11.01
CA ASN A 135 -19.96 -2.84 -9.74
C ASN A 135 -20.60 -3.53 -8.54
N VAL A 136 -21.91 -3.73 -8.55
CA VAL A 136 -22.62 -4.43 -7.46
C VAL A 136 -22.13 -5.86 -7.29
N GLU A 137 -21.94 -6.59 -8.39
CA GLU A 137 -21.43 -7.97 -8.37
C GLU A 137 -20.01 -8.01 -7.75
N ALA A 138 -19.13 -7.12 -8.20
CA ALA A 138 -17.77 -7.02 -7.68
C ALA A 138 -17.74 -6.66 -6.19
N ILE A 139 -18.60 -5.73 -5.73
CA ILE A 139 -18.68 -5.33 -4.32
C ILE A 139 -19.19 -6.49 -3.45
N ARG A 140 -20.22 -7.21 -3.89
CA ARG A 140 -20.72 -8.39 -3.17
C ARG A 140 -19.64 -9.44 -3.01
N LEU A 141 -18.93 -9.72 -4.09
CA LEU A 141 -17.80 -10.66 -4.07
C LEU A 141 -16.68 -10.18 -3.16
N LEU A 142 -16.30 -8.88 -3.22
CA LEU A 142 -15.31 -8.31 -2.33
C LEU A 142 -15.68 -8.53 -0.86
N LYS A 143 -16.92 -8.18 -0.47
CA LYS A 143 -17.40 -8.33 0.91
C LYS A 143 -17.43 -9.79 1.35
N GLN A 144 -17.80 -10.71 0.46
CA GLN A 144 -17.72 -12.14 0.71
C GLN A 144 -16.27 -12.59 0.95
N LEU A 145 -15.33 -12.21 0.07
CA LEU A 145 -13.90 -12.56 0.19
C LEU A 145 -13.26 -11.98 1.46
N GLN A 146 -13.71 -10.81 1.89
CA GLN A 146 -13.28 -10.20 3.16
C GLN A 146 -13.81 -10.96 4.37
N GLN A 147 -15.09 -11.35 4.35
CA GLN A 147 -15.72 -12.14 5.41
C GLN A 147 -15.09 -13.53 5.54
N GLU A 148 -14.81 -14.17 4.42
CA GLU A 148 -14.16 -15.49 4.36
C GLU A 148 -12.65 -15.41 4.63
N ASN A 149 -12.07 -14.21 4.70
CA ASN A 149 -10.65 -13.93 4.89
C ASN A 149 -9.77 -14.76 3.93
N ARG A 150 -10.11 -14.75 2.65
CA ARG A 150 -9.38 -15.48 1.60
C ARG A 150 -9.05 -14.60 0.39
N ILE A 151 -8.12 -15.08 -0.40
CA ILE A 151 -7.77 -14.53 -1.71
C ILE A 151 -8.84 -14.88 -2.75
N ALA A 152 -8.85 -14.12 -3.85
CA ALA A 152 -9.72 -14.39 -5.00
C ALA A 152 -9.13 -15.47 -5.91
N THR A 153 -9.96 -16.33 -6.46
CA THR A 153 -9.55 -17.22 -7.56
C THR A 153 -9.39 -16.42 -8.86
N THR A 154 -8.82 -17.03 -9.90
CA THR A 154 -8.66 -16.37 -11.21
C THR A 154 -10.00 -15.93 -11.79
N GLU A 155 -11.05 -16.75 -11.65
CA GLU A 155 -12.40 -16.43 -12.12
C GLU A 155 -13.02 -15.28 -11.32
N GLU A 156 -12.80 -15.27 -10.00
CA GLU A 156 -13.25 -14.20 -9.12
C GLU A 156 -12.50 -12.89 -9.39
N GLN A 157 -11.21 -12.94 -9.73
CA GLN A 157 -10.46 -11.77 -10.17
C GLN A 157 -11.08 -11.13 -11.42
N ILE A 158 -11.58 -11.91 -12.38
CA ILE A 158 -12.27 -11.38 -13.56
C ILE A 158 -13.55 -10.63 -13.15
N VAL A 159 -14.31 -11.15 -12.20
CA VAL A 159 -15.52 -10.49 -11.67
C VAL A 159 -15.15 -9.20 -10.98
N LEU A 160 -14.15 -9.20 -10.10
CA LEU A 160 -13.65 -8.02 -9.40
C LEU A 160 -13.13 -6.95 -10.36
N ALA A 161 -12.41 -7.36 -11.42
CA ALA A 161 -11.85 -6.46 -12.43
C ALA A 161 -12.91 -5.72 -13.25
N ARG A 162 -14.17 -6.20 -13.26
CA ARG A 162 -15.29 -5.51 -13.92
C ARG A 162 -15.83 -4.31 -13.13
N PHE A 163 -15.33 -4.06 -11.94
CA PHE A 163 -15.62 -2.82 -11.22
C PHE A 163 -14.98 -1.63 -11.96
N VAL A 164 -15.80 -0.69 -12.38
CA VAL A 164 -15.37 0.45 -13.21
C VAL A 164 -15.39 1.78 -12.43
N GLY A 165 -15.52 1.75 -11.11
CA GLY A 165 -15.65 2.93 -10.28
C GLY A 165 -17.00 3.64 -10.45
N TRP A 166 -17.08 4.85 -9.95
CA TRP A 166 -18.32 5.63 -9.88
C TRP A 166 -18.37 6.77 -10.90
N GLY A 167 -17.29 7.02 -11.65
CA GLY A 167 -17.28 7.97 -12.74
C GLY A 167 -18.33 7.61 -13.79
N GLY A 168 -19.24 8.53 -14.12
CA GLY A 168 -20.37 8.26 -15.01
C GLY A 168 -21.53 7.47 -14.39
N LEU A 169 -21.48 7.10 -13.11
CA LEU A 169 -22.54 6.40 -12.36
C LEU A 169 -23.14 7.23 -11.23
N ALA A 170 -22.91 8.55 -11.18
CA ALA A 170 -23.42 9.45 -10.15
C ALA A 170 -24.95 9.35 -9.95
N ASN A 171 -25.69 9.04 -11.02
CA ASN A 171 -27.14 8.85 -10.94
C ASN A 171 -27.54 7.68 -10.03
N ALA A 172 -26.75 6.63 -9.95
CA ALA A 172 -27.01 5.47 -9.08
C ALA A 172 -26.78 5.79 -7.59
N LEU A 173 -26.00 6.84 -7.29
CA LEU A 173 -25.70 7.28 -5.93
C LEU A 173 -26.54 8.50 -5.49
N THR A 174 -27.48 8.95 -6.35
CA THR A 174 -28.32 10.13 -6.09
C THR A 174 -29.71 9.69 -5.64
N PRO A 175 -30.13 10.00 -4.39
CA PRO A 175 -31.45 9.64 -3.91
C PRO A 175 -32.56 10.26 -4.75
N GLY A 176 -33.60 9.49 -5.07
CA GLY A 176 -34.76 9.93 -5.84
C GLY A 176 -34.47 10.27 -7.29
N LYS A 177 -33.36 9.85 -7.86
CA LYS A 177 -33.04 10.07 -9.27
C LYS A 177 -33.94 9.25 -10.16
N GLU A 178 -34.73 9.94 -11.01
CA GLU A 178 -35.69 9.29 -11.92
C GLU A 178 -35.00 8.22 -12.79
N GLY A 179 -35.60 7.01 -12.76
CA GLY A 179 -35.12 5.84 -13.48
C GLY A 179 -33.89 5.16 -12.87
N TRP A 180 -33.47 5.55 -11.65
CA TRP A 180 -32.37 4.96 -10.89
C TRP A 180 -32.74 4.58 -9.45
N GLU A 181 -34.01 4.63 -9.10
CA GLU A 181 -34.50 4.42 -7.74
C GLU A 181 -34.10 3.04 -7.20
N LYS A 182 -34.28 2.00 -8.03
CA LYS A 182 -33.92 0.61 -7.66
C LYS A 182 -32.42 0.42 -7.44
N GLU A 183 -31.60 1.04 -8.29
CA GLU A 183 -30.14 0.98 -8.16
C GLU A 183 -29.65 1.73 -6.93
N TYR A 184 -30.29 2.88 -6.62
CA TYR A 184 -29.98 3.61 -5.40
C TYR A 184 -30.33 2.80 -4.15
N ASP A 185 -31.51 2.17 -4.11
CA ASP A 185 -31.92 1.33 -2.99
C ASP A 185 -30.96 0.14 -2.83
N GLU A 186 -30.63 -0.55 -3.94
CA GLU A 186 -29.72 -1.69 -3.94
C GLU A 186 -28.32 -1.33 -3.43
N ILE A 187 -27.76 -0.19 -3.87
CA ILE A 187 -26.42 0.19 -3.46
C ILE A 187 -26.38 0.74 -2.02
N SER A 188 -27.43 1.43 -1.58
CA SER A 188 -27.54 1.94 -0.22
C SER A 188 -27.71 0.84 0.83
N GLU A 189 -28.26 -0.31 0.46
CA GLU A 189 -28.29 -1.51 1.31
C GLU A 189 -26.94 -2.22 1.36
N LEU A 190 -26.15 -2.11 0.28
CA LEU A 190 -24.87 -2.84 0.13
C LEU A 190 -23.70 -2.09 0.77
N LEU A 191 -23.68 -0.77 0.71
CA LEU A 191 -22.60 0.07 1.22
C LEU A 191 -22.90 0.58 2.63
N THR A 192 -21.86 0.76 3.44
CA THR A 192 -21.95 1.54 4.68
C THR A 192 -22.13 3.02 4.35
N GLU A 193 -22.56 3.82 5.33
CA GLU A 193 -22.70 5.28 5.14
C GLU A 193 -21.37 5.93 4.73
N GLU A 194 -20.26 5.50 5.32
CA GLU A 194 -18.90 5.98 4.99
C GLU A 194 -18.50 5.58 3.56
N GLU A 195 -18.70 4.31 3.18
CA GLU A 195 -18.44 3.84 1.80
C GLU A 195 -19.30 4.61 0.79
N MET A 196 -20.57 4.88 1.10
CA MET A 196 -21.47 5.65 0.23
C MET A 196 -21.01 7.10 0.07
N GLN A 197 -20.51 7.75 1.14
CA GLN A 197 -19.98 9.11 1.09
C GLN A 197 -18.72 9.16 0.20
N LEU A 198 -17.78 8.24 0.38
CA LEU A 198 -16.55 8.16 -0.41
C LEU A 198 -16.84 7.81 -1.88
N ALA A 199 -17.75 6.86 -2.14
CA ALA A 199 -18.21 6.54 -3.49
C ALA A 199 -18.81 7.75 -4.18
N SER A 200 -19.67 8.52 -3.48
CA SER A 200 -20.31 9.73 -4.01
C SER A 200 -19.27 10.83 -4.30
N ALA A 201 -18.30 11.03 -3.41
CA ALA A 201 -17.22 11.99 -3.59
C ALA A 201 -16.34 11.63 -4.81
N SER A 202 -16.13 10.35 -5.06
CA SER A 202 -15.29 9.86 -6.14
C SER A 202 -15.92 9.97 -7.54
N THR A 203 -17.22 10.25 -7.66
CA THR A 203 -17.92 10.33 -8.97
C THR A 203 -17.31 11.32 -9.95
N LEU A 204 -16.63 12.36 -9.45
CA LEU A 204 -15.98 13.38 -10.27
C LEU A 204 -14.52 13.05 -10.62
N THR A 205 -13.91 12.10 -9.94
CA THR A 205 -12.47 11.78 -10.04
C THR A 205 -12.19 10.34 -10.46
N SER A 206 -13.14 9.41 -10.31
CA SER A 206 -12.98 7.99 -10.67
C SER A 206 -13.09 7.77 -12.18
N TYR A 207 -12.12 8.24 -12.93
CA TYR A 207 -11.98 7.96 -14.34
C TYR A 207 -10.74 7.10 -14.58
N TYR A 208 -10.96 5.87 -14.99
CA TYR A 208 -9.87 4.94 -15.25
C TYR A 208 -9.17 5.25 -16.57
N THR A 209 -7.84 5.18 -16.55
CA THR A 209 -7.02 5.39 -17.73
C THR A 209 -7.25 4.26 -18.75
N ASP A 210 -7.44 4.62 -20.01
CA ASP A 210 -7.62 3.66 -21.10
C ASP A 210 -6.37 2.76 -21.26
N GLN A 211 -6.59 1.48 -21.54
CA GLN A 211 -5.52 0.47 -21.63
C GLN A 211 -4.46 0.83 -22.66
N LYS A 212 -4.85 1.39 -23.82
CA LYS A 212 -3.90 1.80 -24.87
C LYS A 212 -2.98 2.95 -24.41
N VAL A 213 -3.51 3.85 -23.58
CA VAL A 213 -2.69 4.92 -22.98
C VAL A 213 -1.69 4.33 -22.01
N ILE A 214 -2.10 3.37 -21.18
CA ILE A 214 -1.21 2.69 -20.25
C ILE A 214 -0.12 1.91 -20.99
N GLU A 215 -0.48 1.15 -22.00
CA GLU A 215 0.45 0.42 -22.87
C GLU A 215 1.48 1.36 -23.51
N PHE A 216 1.03 2.51 -24.00
CA PHE A 216 1.93 3.54 -24.56
C PHE A 216 2.90 4.08 -23.51
N ILE A 217 2.44 4.33 -22.28
CA ILE A 217 3.30 4.78 -21.18
C ILE A 217 4.38 3.72 -20.87
N TYR A 218 4.00 2.45 -20.76
CA TYR A 218 4.97 1.38 -20.54
C TYR A 218 5.96 1.21 -21.71
N GLN A 219 5.51 1.38 -22.96
CA GLN A 219 6.40 1.39 -24.11
C GLN A 219 7.42 2.54 -24.03
N ALA A 220 6.96 3.74 -23.65
CA ALA A 220 7.86 4.88 -23.46
C ALA A 220 8.88 4.62 -22.35
N LEU A 221 8.47 4.09 -21.20
CA LEU A 221 9.37 3.70 -20.11
C LEU A 221 10.42 2.67 -20.59
N TYR A 222 9.99 1.69 -21.38
CA TYR A 222 10.89 0.71 -21.97
C TYR A 222 11.93 1.35 -22.88
N GLN A 223 11.54 2.32 -23.73
CA GLN A 223 12.44 3.07 -24.59
C GLN A 223 13.43 3.92 -23.78
N PHE A 224 13.03 4.44 -22.63
CA PHE A 224 13.91 5.16 -21.70
C PHE A 224 14.84 4.24 -20.89
N GLY A 225 14.78 2.92 -21.12
CA GLY A 225 15.68 1.94 -20.50
C GLY A 225 15.14 1.30 -19.23
N PHE A 226 13.94 1.63 -18.76
CA PHE A 226 13.34 0.97 -17.60
C PHE A 226 13.00 -0.49 -17.93
N ARG A 227 13.40 -1.42 -17.05
CA ARG A 227 13.16 -2.85 -17.19
C ARG A 227 12.50 -3.45 -15.95
N SER A 228 12.97 -3.06 -14.77
CA SER A 228 12.41 -3.44 -13.49
C SER A 228 12.77 -2.41 -12.44
N GLY A 229 12.01 -2.38 -11.34
CA GLY A 229 12.23 -1.47 -10.23
C GLY A 229 10.96 -1.30 -9.41
N ASN A 230 10.93 -0.27 -8.58
CA ASN A 230 9.73 0.07 -7.82
C ASN A 230 8.78 0.89 -8.68
N ILE A 231 7.53 0.46 -8.77
CA ILE A 231 6.47 1.16 -9.49
C ILE A 231 5.41 1.55 -8.45
N LEU A 232 5.20 2.85 -8.29
CA LEU A 232 4.17 3.40 -7.40
C LEU A 232 3.03 4.00 -8.23
N ASP A 233 1.80 3.58 -7.94
CA ASP A 233 0.58 4.27 -8.39
C ASP A 233 -0.09 4.94 -7.17
N PRO A 234 0.00 6.28 -7.02
CA PRO A 234 -0.50 7.00 -5.85
C PRO A 234 -2.02 7.26 -5.88
N ALA A 235 -2.70 6.89 -6.97
CA ALA A 235 -4.15 6.99 -7.15
C ALA A 235 -4.65 5.74 -7.88
N LEU A 236 -4.41 4.59 -7.25
CA LEU A 236 -4.44 3.27 -7.86
C LEU A 236 -5.78 2.90 -8.52
N GLY A 237 -6.91 3.33 -7.94
CA GLY A 237 -8.21 2.79 -8.32
C GLY A 237 -8.23 1.27 -8.11
N THR A 238 -8.70 0.55 -9.13
CA THR A 238 -8.61 -0.92 -9.15
C THR A 238 -7.30 -1.46 -9.74
N GLY A 239 -6.32 -0.60 -10.06
CA GLY A 239 -4.99 -1.00 -10.50
C GLY A 239 -4.86 -1.26 -11.99
N ASN A 240 -5.44 -0.42 -12.84
CA ASN A 240 -5.35 -0.59 -14.30
C ASN A 240 -3.91 -0.60 -14.82
N PHE A 241 -3.03 0.22 -14.22
CA PHE A 241 -1.61 0.19 -14.56
C PHE A 241 -0.96 -1.15 -14.20
N PHE A 242 -1.32 -1.74 -13.07
CA PHE A 242 -0.80 -3.05 -12.69
C PHE A 242 -1.30 -4.16 -13.61
N SER A 243 -2.58 -4.09 -14.04
CA SER A 243 -3.18 -5.09 -14.94
C SER A 243 -2.51 -5.14 -16.31
N ALA A 244 -1.95 -4.02 -16.77
CA ALA A 244 -1.30 -3.87 -18.06
C ALA A 244 0.24 -3.90 -17.98
N LEU A 245 0.81 -4.29 -16.83
CA LEU A 245 2.27 -4.39 -16.68
C LEU A 245 2.84 -5.38 -17.68
N PRO A 246 3.77 -4.96 -18.57
CA PRO A 246 4.33 -5.85 -19.57
C PRO A 246 5.24 -6.91 -18.93
N GLU A 247 5.30 -8.09 -19.56
CA GLU A 247 6.17 -9.20 -19.12
C GLU A 247 7.62 -8.79 -18.94
N SER A 248 8.12 -7.89 -19.79
CA SER A 248 9.48 -7.34 -19.69
C SER A 248 9.75 -6.56 -18.40
N MET A 249 8.70 -6.21 -17.64
CA MET A 249 8.76 -5.48 -16.36
C MET A 249 8.19 -6.29 -15.19
N SER A 250 7.89 -7.59 -15.38
CA SER A 250 7.25 -8.46 -14.38
C SER A 250 8.04 -8.62 -13.08
N GLN A 251 9.34 -8.34 -13.10
CA GLN A 251 10.21 -8.35 -11.91
C GLN A 251 10.13 -7.06 -11.08
N SER A 252 9.24 -6.12 -11.44
CA SER A 252 9.06 -4.89 -10.68
C SER A 252 8.24 -5.15 -9.41
N ARG A 253 8.57 -4.39 -8.35
CA ARG A 253 7.74 -4.32 -7.13
C ARG A 253 6.65 -3.28 -7.33
N LEU A 254 5.42 -3.64 -6.99
CA LEU A 254 4.24 -2.80 -7.20
C LEU A 254 3.76 -2.22 -5.87
N TYR A 255 3.61 -0.92 -5.82
CA TYR A 255 3.11 -0.16 -4.68
C TYR A 255 1.90 0.66 -5.12
N GLY A 256 0.82 0.61 -4.35
CA GLY A 256 -0.40 1.34 -4.66
C GLY A 256 -0.95 2.07 -3.45
N VAL A 257 -1.50 3.27 -3.67
CA VAL A 257 -2.27 4.00 -2.67
C VAL A 257 -3.64 4.30 -3.26
N GLU A 258 -4.70 4.03 -2.50
CA GLU A 258 -6.07 4.30 -2.92
C GLU A 258 -6.89 4.80 -1.72
N LEU A 259 -7.58 5.90 -1.91
CA LEU A 259 -8.41 6.51 -0.88
C LEU A 259 -9.75 5.80 -0.72
N GLU A 260 -10.36 5.36 -1.83
CA GLU A 260 -11.69 4.75 -1.85
C GLU A 260 -11.60 3.28 -1.42
N PRO A 261 -12.27 2.88 -0.30
CA PRO A 261 -12.08 1.55 0.31
C PRO A 261 -12.51 0.39 -0.58
N ILE A 262 -13.53 0.57 -1.41
CA ILE A 262 -14.03 -0.48 -2.31
C ILE A 262 -13.01 -0.73 -3.42
N ALA A 263 -12.58 0.33 -4.12
CA ALA A 263 -11.58 0.22 -5.18
C ALA A 263 -10.26 -0.35 -4.65
N GLY A 264 -9.76 0.17 -3.51
CA GLY A 264 -8.55 -0.32 -2.86
C GLY A 264 -8.68 -1.76 -2.36
N GLY A 265 -9.84 -2.13 -1.82
CA GLY A 265 -10.14 -3.51 -1.42
C GLY A 265 -10.15 -4.49 -2.59
N ILE A 266 -10.74 -4.08 -3.71
CA ILE A 266 -10.72 -4.83 -4.97
C ILE A 266 -9.28 -4.98 -5.46
N ALA A 267 -8.51 -3.88 -5.50
CA ALA A 267 -7.12 -3.90 -5.94
C ALA A 267 -6.27 -4.89 -5.13
N ARG A 268 -6.43 -4.94 -3.80
CA ARG A 268 -5.75 -5.94 -2.95
C ARG A 268 -6.09 -7.39 -3.31
N LYS A 269 -7.30 -7.65 -3.78
CA LYS A 269 -7.71 -9.00 -4.23
C LYS A 269 -7.24 -9.31 -5.65
N LEU A 270 -7.08 -8.28 -6.50
CA LEU A 270 -6.55 -8.42 -7.85
C LEU A 270 -5.03 -8.56 -7.89
N TYR A 271 -4.32 -7.86 -6.99
CA TYR A 271 -2.85 -7.83 -6.98
C TYR A 271 -2.30 -8.30 -5.63
N PRO A 272 -2.42 -9.61 -5.34
CA PRO A 272 -1.95 -10.16 -4.07
C PRO A 272 -0.43 -10.02 -3.86
N GLN A 273 0.35 -9.75 -4.89
CA GLN A 273 1.80 -9.56 -4.82
C GLN A 273 2.22 -8.09 -4.73
N ALA A 274 1.26 -7.16 -4.71
CA ALA A 274 1.52 -5.74 -4.59
C ALA A 274 1.30 -5.24 -3.15
N ASP A 275 2.05 -4.22 -2.76
CA ASP A 275 1.86 -3.50 -1.50
C ASP A 275 0.86 -2.36 -1.72
N ILE A 276 -0.37 -2.53 -1.20
CA ILE A 276 -1.45 -1.58 -1.43
C ILE A 276 -1.94 -1.01 -0.10
N LEU A 277 -1.87 0.32 0.04
CA LEU A 277 -2.40 1.08 1.16
C LEU A 277 -3.75 1.69 0.78
N ILE A 278 -4.73 1.56 1.69
CA ILE A 278 -6.05 2.18 1.54
C ILE A 278 -6.09 3.36 2.50
N LYS A 279 -5.71 4.52 1.98
CA LYS A 279 -5.64 5.80 2.71
C LYS A 279 -5.42 6.96 1.74
N GLY A 280 -5.43 8.21 2.23
CA GLY A 280 -4.94 9.36 1.46
C GLY A 280 -3.44 9.24 1.17
N TYR A 281 -3.00 9.74 0.03
CA TYR A 281 -1.57 9.72 -0.32
C TYR A 281 -0.75 10.64 0.59
N GLU A 282 -1.39 11.66 1.15
CA GLU A 282 -0.84 12.64 2.11
C GLU A 282 -0.72 12.11 3.55
N ASP A 283 -1.35 10.95 3.87
CA ASP A 283 -1.37 10.32 5.19
C ASP A 283 -0.20 9.33 5.38
#